data_4d0713738182b83cf19482479def0c2f
#
_entry.id   4d0713738182b83cf19482479def0c2f
#
_cell.length_a   1.000
_cell.length_b   1.000
_cell.length_c   1.000
_cell.angle_alpha   90.00
_cell.angle_beta   90.00
_cell.angle_gamma   90.00
#
_symmetry.space_group_name_H-M   'P 1'
#
loop_
_entity.id
_entity.type
_entity.pdbx_description
1 polymer ?
#
loop_
_entity_poly.entity_id
_entity_poly.type
_entity_poly.pdbx_seq_one_letter_code
_entity_poly.pdbx_strand_id
1 'polypeptide(L)'
;MRSRVIGCALGLSLAALASAACAADKVSDGIVKIGILNDLSGIYSDFTGRGSAVAAQIAIDEMGGKVLGAPVELVAADHQNKPDIAANLAREWFDQGKVDMIADFPTSSTALAVMEIAKQKNRVTMLSAGVAMAAITDKCSPLNAQWMVNTYALAAGTAKALLKAGKKSWYFVTADYTFGHSLEKDASAVVEAEGGKVLGVSRHPFPGGDFSSFMLKAQASGAGVIALANAGSDTINAVKQAAEYGIGRSDKQVIAPLLTYITDVKSLGLAKAQDMYLTEAFYWDYDDRSRAFAEKYFAKMKRMPSASQAAVYSAALNYLKAIEAAGTDEAGAVMAKLRTMTIDDAVIRNGRLRADGALVHDLLLLQVKKPAESKRDWDFYHVKAVLKGDDVYPKPSDACPLNAKG
;
A
#
# COMPACT_ATOMS: atom_id res chain seq x y z
N MET A 1 92.85 5.68 40.00
CA MET A 1 92.97 6.48 38.78
C MET A 1 91.86 6.05 37.80
N ARG A 2 90.95 6.98 37.46
CA ARG A 2 89.88 7.04 36.44
C ARG A 2 89.07 5.75 36.20
N SER A 3 87.90 5.69 36.90
CA SER A 3 86.77 4.88 36.61
C SER A 3 86.02 5.44 35.37
N ARG A 4 85.60 4.58 34.48
CA ARG A 4 84.58 4.88 33.45
C ARG A 4 83.31 4.10 33.72
N VAL A 5 82.26 4.80 34.11
CA VAL A 5 80.90 4.29 34.24
C VAL A 5 80.26 4.19 32.86
N ILE A 6 79.83 3.02 32.48
CA ILE A 6 79.04 2.80 31.28
C ILE A 6 77.55 2.70 31.71
N GLY A 7 76.78 3.68 31.37
CA GLY A 7 75.32 3.74 31.58
C GLY A 7 74.58 2.90 30.53
N CYS A 8 73.84 1.89 30.98
CA CYS A 8 72.86 1.16 30.17
C CYS A 8 71.55 1.97 30.10
N ALA A 9 71.23 2.46 28.96
CA ALA A 9 69.89 3.04 28.67
C ALA A 9 68.92 1.91 28.29
N LEU A 10 67.96 1.57 29.20
CA LEU A 10 66.82 0.73 28.89
C LEU A 10 65.84 1.55 28.06
N GLY A 11 65.70 1.20 26.79
CA GLY A 11 64.62 1.70 25.92
C GLY A 11 63.32 0.94 26.22
N LEU A 12 62.31 1.60 26.83
CA LEU A 12 60.94 1.12 26.90
C LEU A 12 60.27 1.31 25.54
N SER A 13 60.07 0.21 24.80
CA SER A 13 59.22 0.19 23.61
C SER A 13 57.76 0.07 24.04
N LEU A 14 57.00 1.18 24.02
CA LEU A 14 55.53 1.14 24.13
C LEU A 14 54.98 0.53 22.83
N ALA A 15 54.57 -0.71 22.88
CA ALA A 15 53.74 -1.31 21.83
C ALA A 15 52.32 -0.74 21.98
N ALA A 16 51.96 0.17 21.09
CA ALA A 16 50.58 0.64 20.92
C ALA A 16 49.76 -0.54 20.36
N LEU A 17 49.00 -1.20 21.20
CA LEU A 17 47.91 -2.09 20.79
C LEU A 17 46.82 -1.23 20.16
N ALA A 18 46.85 -1.12 18.85
CA ALA A 18 45.70 -0.65 18.08
C ALA A 18 44.56 -1.67 18.26
N SER A 19 43.65 -1.40 19.17
CA SER A 19 42.35 -2.09 19.21
C SER A 19 41.66 -1.83 17.89
N ALA A 20 41.71 -2.79 16.96
CA ALA A 20 40.80 -2.85 15.85
C ALA A 20 39.41 -3.04 16.47
N ALA A 21 38.69 -1.93 16.66
CA ALA A 21 37.27 -2.00 16.89
C ALA A 21 36.69 -2.68 15.63
N CYS A 22 36.28 -3.95 15.79
CA CYS A 22 35.42 -4.60 14.81
C CYS A 22 34.20 -3.68 14.66
N ALA A 23 34.17 -2.91 13.59
CA ALA A 23 32.92 -2.25 13.20
C ALA A 23 31.94 -3.39 12.98
N ALA A 24 30.97 -3.55 13.87
CA ALA A 24 29.86 -4.48 13.66
C ALA A 24 29.33 -4.20 12.26
N ASP A 25 29.15 -5.25 11.46
CA ASP A 25 28.61 -5.12 10.12
C ASP A 25 27.30 -4.35 10.22
N LYS A 26 27.22 -3.23 9.49
CA LYS A 26 26.04 -2.34 9.50
C LYS A 26 24.80 -3.05 8.99
N VAL A 27 24.99 -4.12 8.22
CA VAL A 27 23.97 -5.01 7.67
C VAL A 27 24.23 -6.43 8.19
N SER A 28 23.22 -7.03 8.81
CA SER A 28 23.32 -8.20 9.69
C SER A 28 23.90 -9.46 9.03
N ASP A 29 23.68 -9.67 7.73
CA ASP A 29 24.20 -10.81 6.95
C ASP A 29 24.91 -10.38 5.65
N GLY A 30 25.22 -9.09 5.52
CA GLY A 30 25.93 -8.52 4.38
C GLY A 30 25.06 -8.27 3.14
N ILE A 31 23.76 -8.51 3.20
CA ILE A 31 22.79 -8.31 2.10
C ILE A 31 21.50 -7.76 2.69
N VAL A 32 20.90 -6.73 2.06
CA VAL A 32 19.52 -6.35 2.37
C VAL A 32 18.58 -7.00 1.38
N LYS A 33 17.61 -7.76 1.88
CA LYS A 33 16.71 -8.53 1.02
C LYS A 33 15.25 -8.10 1.17
N ILE A 34 14.63 -7.68 0.03
CA ILE A 34 13.24 -7.25 -0.05
C ILE A 34 12.41 -8.36 -0.70
N GLY A 35 11.32 -8.76 -0.06
CA GLY A 35 10.34 -9.71 -0.59
C GLY A 35 9.09 -9.01 -1.10
N ILE A 36 8.66 -9.33 -2.31
CA ILE A 36 7.35 -8.94 -2.84
C ILE A 36 6.44 -10.17 -2.82
N LEU A 37 5.50 -10.17 -1.88
CA LEU A 37 4.59 -11.28 -1.68
C LEU A 37 3.17 -10.84 -2.04
N ASN A 38 2.72 -11.24 -3.23
CA ASN A 38 1.48 -10.73 -3.80
C ASN A 38 0.70 -11.78 -4.61
N ASP A 39 -0.28 -11.33 -5.37
CA ASP A 39 -1.06 -12.14 -6.29
C ASP A 39 -0.47 -12.01 -7.70
N LEU A 40 0.20 -13.04 -8.20
CA LEU A 40 0.79 -13.05 -9.54
C LEU A 40 -0.15 -13.60 -10.63
N SER A 41 -1.18 -14.35 -10.25
CA SER A 41 -1.98 -15.15 -11.18
C SER A 41 -3.51 -15.01 -10.99
N GLY A 42 -3.96 -14.43 -9.88
CA GLY A 42 -5.38 -14.31 -9.53
C GLY A 42 -5.98 -12.95 -9.88
N ILE A 43 -7.09 -12.65 -9.18
CA ILE A 43 -7.96 -11.49 -9.49
C ILE A 43 -7.32 -10.13 -9.24
N TYR A 44 -6.22 -10.08 -8.50
CA TYR A 44 -5.48 -8.87 -8.13
C TYR A 44 -4.16 -8.70 -8.89
N SER A 45 -3.80 -9.66 -9.74
CA SER A 45 -2.53 -9.67 -10.49
C SER A 45 -2.34 -8.46 -11.40
N ASP A 46 -3.43 -7.83 -11.85
CA ASP A 46 -3.36 -6.71 -12.79
C ASP A 46 -2.88 -5.41 -12.12
N PHE A 47 -3.28 -5.15 -10.88
CA PHE A 47 -2.88 -3.95 -10.14
C PHE A 47 -1.72 -4.18 -9.14
N THR A 48 -1.29 -5.42 -8.93
CA THR A 48 -0.08 -5.80 -8.18
C THR A 48 0.84 -6.64 -9.08
N GLY A 49 0.84 -7.94 -8.94
CA GLY A 49 1.49 -8.88 -9.82
C GLY A 49 2.98 -8.58 -10.07
N ARG A 50 3.46 -8.93 -11.25
CA ARG A 50 4.83 -8.66 -11.69
C ARG A 50 5.19 -7.16 -11.63
N GLY A 51 4.20 -6.28 -11.80
CA GLY A 51 4.42 -4.83 -11.78
C GLY A 51 4.96 -4.33 -10.45
N SER A 52 4.54 -4.93 -9.33
CA SER A 52 5.05 -4.58 -8.00
C SER A 52 6.54 -4.89 -7.84
N ALA A 53 7.01 -6.05 -8.34
CA ALA A 53 8.43 -6.39 -8.31
C ALA A 53 9.25 -5.42 -9.20
N VAL A 54 8.72 -5.03 -10.36
CA VAL A 54 9.37 -4.02 -11.24
C VAL A 54 9.42 -2.66 -10.54
N ALA A 55 8.38 -2.26 -9.82
CA ALA A 55 8.36 -1.01 -9.06
C ALA A 55 9.39 -1.01 -7.93
N ALA A 56 9.50 -2.10 -7.16
CA ALA A 56 10.55 -2.27 -6.15
C ALA A 56 11.95 -2.23 -6.75
N GLN A 57 12.16 -2.88 -7.92
CA GLN A 57 13.45 -2.85 -8.60
C GLN A 57 13.85 -1.44 -9.06
N ILE A 58 12.90 -0.61 -9.49
CA ILE A 58 13.17 0.80 -9.82
C ILE A 58 13.69 1.54 -8.58
N ALA A 59 13.13 1.33 -7.41
CA ALA A 59 13.59 1.93 -6.16
C ALA A 59 15.01 1.46 -5.80
N ILE A 60 15.30 0.17 -5.95
CA ILE A 60 16.64 -0.41 -5.74
C ILE A 60 17.64 0.19 -6.71
N ASP A 61 17.29 0.30 -8.00
CA ASP A 61 18.14 0.88 -9.05
C ASP A 61 18.47 2.36 -8.73
N GLU A 62 17.50 3.13 -8.22
CA GLU A 62 17.69 4.54 -7.80
C GLU A 62 18.64 4.68 -6.60
N MET A 63 18.69 3.68 -5.72
CA MET A 63 19.65 3.60 -4.61
C MET A 63 21.01 3.01 -5.04
N GLY A 64 21.23 2.80 -6.34
CA GLY A 64 22.48 2.23 -6.88
C GLY A 64 22.66 0.75 -6.58
N GLY A 65 21.59 0.01 -6.29
CA GLY A 65 21.61 -1.41 -5.99
C GLY A 65 22.23 -1.79 -4.64
N LYS A 66 22.52 -0.80 -3.77
CA LYS A 66 23.23 -1.00 -2.48
C LYS A 66 22.69 -0.07 -1.42
N VAL A 67 22.84 -0.48 -0.15
CA VAL A 67 22.63 0.36 1.04
C VAL A 67 23.69 0.04 2.10
N LEU A 68 24.28 1.04 2.73
CA LEU A 68 25.40 0.91 3.68
C LEU A 68 26.58 0.09 3.13
N GLY A 69 26.73 0.03 1.81
CA GLY A 69 27.76 -0.76 1.13
C GLY A 69 27.35 -2.20 0.79
N ALA A 70 26.28 -2.72 1.39
CA ALA A 70 25.75 -4.07 1.13
C ALA A 70 24.85 -4.06 -0.12
N PRO A 71 24.83 -5.13 -0.95
CA PRO A 71 23.92 -5.28 -2.06
C PRO A 71 22.47 -5.40 -1.57
N VAL A 72 21.52 -4.95 -2.43
CA VAL A 72 20.09 -5.13 -2.20
C VAL A 72 19.57 -6.18 -3.17
N GLU A 73 18.94 -7.23 -2.65
CA GLU A 73 18.31 -8.30 -3.42
C GLU A 73 16.78 -8.21 -3.36
N LEU A 74 16.14 -8.64 -4.45
CA LEU A 74 14.69 -8.70 -4.57
C LEU A 74 14.24 -10.13 -4.83
N VAL A 75 13.28 -10.62 -4.05
CA VAL A 75 12.58 -11.88 -4.29
C VAL A 75 11.08 -11.63 -4.43
N ALA A 76 10.38 -12.46 -5.22
CA ALA A 76 8.93 -12.34 -5.40
C ALA A 76 8.27 -13.71 -5.43
N ALA A 77 7.07 -13.81 -4.86
CA ALA A 77 6.27 -15.05 -4.89
C ALA A 77 4.77 -14.76 -4.92
N ASP A 78 4.02 -15.76 -5.41
CA ASP A 78 2.57 -15.77 -5.52
C ASP A 78 1.93 -16.42 -4.28
N HIS A 79 1.19 -15.64 -3.49
CA HIS A 79 0.42 -16.18 -2.37
C HIS A 79 -0.99 -16.66 -2.81
N GLN A 80 -1.38 -16.49 -4.07
CA GLN A 80 -2.66 -16.96 -4.63
C GLN A 80 -3.90 -16.48 -3.82
N ASN A 81 -3.78 -15.34 -3.14
CA ASN A 81 -4.78 -14.81 -2.19
C ASN A 81 -5.14 -15.77 -1.03
N LYS A 82 -4.25 -16.73 -0.70
CA LYS A 82 -4.44 -17.72 0.36
C LYS A 82 -3.55 -17.41 1.57
N PRO A 83 -4.14 -17.15 2.76
CA PRO A 83 -3.39 -16.79 3.95
C PRO A 83 -2.39 -17.85 4.41
N ASP A 84 -2.70 -19.13 4.25
CA ASP A 84 -1.83 -20.26 4.59
C ASP A 84 -0.59 -20.32 3.69
N ILE A 85 -0.75 -20.10 2.38
CA ILE A 85 0.38 -20.02 1.43
C ILE A 85 1.24 -18.81 1.77
N ALA A 86 0.65 -17.64 1.97
CA ALA A 86 1.38 -16.43 2.34
C ALA A 86 2.18 -16.62 3.65
N ALA A 87 1.55 -17.25 4.66
CA ALA A 87 2.18 -17.53 5.94
C ALA A 87 3.38 -18.49 5.81
N ASN A 88 3.25 -19.54 5.00
CA ASN A 88 4.32 -20.51 4.78
C ASN A 88 5.50 -19.88 4.02
N LEU A 89 5.24 -19.13 2.95
CA LEU A 89 6.26 -18.39 2.21
C LEU A 89 6.98 -17.37 3.12
N ALA A 90 6.24 -16.64 3.96
CA ALA A 90 6.85 -15.68 4.89
C ALA A 90 7.77 -16.36 5.90
N ARG A 91 7.39 -17.52 6.47
CA ARG A 91 8.28 -18.29 7.36
C ARG A 91 9.54 -18.75 6.66
N GLU A 92 9.39 -19.33 5.46
CA GLU A 92 10.54 -19.77 4.65
C GLU A 92 11.48 -18.59 4.35
N TRP A 93 10.94 -17.47 3.91
CA TRP A 93 11.70 -16.28 3.58
C TRP A 93 12.43 -15.69 4.78
N PHE A 94 11.78 -15.61 5.95
CA PHE A 94 12.40 -15.07 7.15
C PHE A 94 13.43 -16.03 7.76
N ASP A 95 13.16 -17.35 7.79
CA ASP A 95 14.01 -18.32 8.45
C ASP A 95 15.21 -18.75 7.59
N GLN A 96 14.97 -19.04 6.31
CA GLN A 96 15.96 -19.57 5.38
C GLN A 96 16.43 -18.51 4.37
N GLY A 97 15.50 -17.77 3.79
CA GLY A 97 15.77 -16.76 2.77
C GLY A 97 16.43 -15.49 3.28
N LYS A 98 16.41 -15.24 4.60
CA LYS A 98 16.95 -14.03 5.25
C LYS A 98 16.36 -12.74 4.69
N VAL A 99 15.07 -12.74 4.37
CA VAL A 99 14.34 -11.54 3.91
C VAL A 99 14.15 -10.59 5.09
N ASP A 100 14.45 -9.31 4.90
CA ASP A 100 14.39 -8.29 5.95
C ASP A 100 13.03 -7.59 5.98
N MET A 101 12.44 -7.39 4.81
CA MET A 101 11.15 -6.73 4.67
C MET A 101 10.32 -7.42 3.59
N ILE A 102 9.03 -7.64 3.88
CA ILE A 102 8.06 -8.10 2.88
C ILE A 102 7.07 -6.98 2.59
N ALA A 103 6.84 -6.69 1.31
CA ALA A 103 5.90 -5.66 0.85
C ALA A 103 4.80 -6.23 -0.06
N ASP A 104 3.82 -5.37 -0.34
CA ASP A 104 2.65 -5.47 -1.21
C ASP A 104 1.39 -5.92 -0.46
N PHE A 105 0.95 -7.16 -0.55
CA PHE A 105 -0.23 -7.73 0.10
C PHE A 105 -1.58 -7.17 -0.37
N PRO A 106 -2.06 -7.55 -1.56
CA PRO A 106 -3.36 -7.09 -2.07
C PRO A 106 -4.56 -7.62 -1.29
N THR A 107 -4.39 -8.71 -0.50
CA THR A 107 -5.47 -9.32 0.27
C THR A 107 -5.28 -9.08 1.76
N SER A 108 -6.28 -8.52 2.45
CA SER A 108 -6.18 -8.22 3.88
C SER A 108 -5.92 -9.45 4.75
N SER A 109 -6.50 -10.59 4.40
CA SER A 109 -6.29 -11.84 5.13
C SER A 109 -4.85 -12.36 5.03
N THR A 110 -4.20 -12.23 3.86
CA THR A 110 -2.78 -12.58 3.68
C THR A 110 -1.88 -11.59 4.42
N ALA A 111 -2.19 -10.29 4.33
CA ALA A 111 -1.46 -9.26 5.05
C ALA A 111 -1.44 -9.50 6.56
N LEU A 112 -2.61 -9.72 7.17
CA LEU A 112 -2.72 -9.95 8.62
C LEU A 112 -2.01 -11.23 9.07
N ALA A 113 -2.05 -12.30 8.27
CA ALA A 113 -1.34 -13.54 8.57
C ALA A 113 0.19 -13.35 8.53
N VAL A 114 0.71 -12.62 7.54
CA VAL A 114 2.16 -12.36 7.43
C VAL A 114 2.65 -11.36 8.46
N MET A 115 1.85 -10.33 8.79
CA MET A 115 2.18 -9.38 9.87
C MET A 115 2.42 -10.08 11.21
N GLU A 116 1.60 -11.08 11.56
CA GLU A 116 1.77 -11.84 12.80
C GLU A 116 3.10 -12.63 12.79
N ILE A 117 3.45 -13.25 11.66
CA ILE A 117 4.71 -13.97 11.50
C ILE A 117 5.90 -13.01 11.54
N ALA A 118 5.82 -11.89 10.82
CA ALA A 118 6.88 -10.88 10.80
C ALA A 118 7.16 -10.32 12.20
N LYS A 119 6.10 -10.08 13.00
CA LYS A 119 6.22 -9.67 14.39
C LYS A 119 6.99 -10.70 15.22
N GLN A 120 6.67 -12.00 15.08
CA GLN A 120 7.34 -13.09 15.79
C GLN A 120 8.81 -13.24 15.36
N LYS A 121 9.13 -12.95 14.10
CA LYS A 121 10.47 -13.07 13.52
C LYS A 121 11.30 -11.79 13.57
N ASN A 122 10.81 -10.74 14.19
CA ASN A 122 11.42 -9.40 14.21
C ASN A 122 11.76 -8.91 12.79
N ARG A 123 10.77 -8.93 11.88
CA ARG A 123 10.91 -8.52 10.47
C ARG A 123 9.86 -7.48 10.10
N VAL A 124 10.15 -6.69 9.07
CA VAL A 124 9.31 -5.58 8.65
C VAL A 124 8.26 -6.03 7.63
N THR A 125 7.04 -5.49 7.74
CA THR A 125 6.01 -5.57 6.70
C THR A 125 5.59 -4.17 6.25
N MET A 126 5.46 -3.98 4.92
CA MET A 126 4.99 -2.72 4.33
C MET A 126 3.82 -3.00 3.38
N LEU A 127 2.61 -2.65 3.83
CA LEU A 127 1.37 -2.95 3.11
C LEU A 127 1.10 -1.88 2.06
N SER A 128 1.32 -2.21 0.80
CA SER A 128 1.28 -1.25 -0.33
C SER A 128 -0.03 -1.30 -1.13
N ALA A 129 -0.99 -2.11 -0.73
CA ALA A 129 -2.34 -2.13 -1.27
C ALA A 129 -3.36 -1.60 -0.24
N GLY A 130 -4.62 -1.48 -0.64
CA GLY A 130 -5.71 -1.15 0.28
C GLY A 130 -5.95 -2.32 1.25
N VAL A 131 -5.74 -2.11 2.55
CA VAL A 131 -5.86 -3.15 3.58
C VAL A 131 -6.85 -2.75 4.65
N ALA A 132 -7.49 -3.75 5.27
CA ALA A 132 -8.45 -3.58 6.34
C ALA A 132 -7.87 -2.81 7.55
N MET A 133 -8.74 -2.09 8.25
CA MET A 133 -8.40 -1.32 9.45
C MET A 133 -7.74 -2.13 10.56
N ALA A 134 -7.96 -3.44 10.62
CA ALA A 134 -7.36 -4.33 11.61
C ALA A 134 -5.81 -4.19 11.67
N ALA A 135 -5.15 -3.90 10.53
CA ALA A 135 -3.70 -3.74 10.44
C ALA A 135 -3.14 -2.57 11.28
N ILE A 136 -3.97 -1.58 11.60
CA ILE A 136 -3.62 -0.40 12.41
C ILE A 136 -4.47 -0.26 13.68
N THR A 137 -5.31 -1.25 13.98
CA THR A 137 -6.11 -1.30 15.20
C THR A 137 -5.69 -2.49 16.07
N ASP A 138 -6.51 -3.49 16.24
CA ASP A 138 -6.27 -4.64 17.12
C ASP A 138 -5.10 -5.55 16.69
N LYS A 139 -4.69 -5.50 15.42
CA LYS A 139 -3.52 -6.23 14.88
C LYS A 139 -2.30 -5.36 14.64
N CYS A 140 -2.29 -4.11 15.11
CA CYS A 140 -1.15 -3.22 14.90
C CYS A 140 0.17 -3.82 15.44
N SER A 141 1.26 -3.49 14.78
CA SER A 141 2.60 -3.96 15.13
C SER A 141 3.61 -2.82 14.97
N PRO A 142 4.61 -2.70 15.86
CA PRO A 142 5.67 -1.71 15.70
C PRO A 142 6.53 -1.96 14.44
N LEU A 143 6.47 -3.16 13.87
CA LEU A 143 7.20 -3.57 12.67
C LEU A 143 6.36 -3.57 11.39
N ASN A 144 5.15 -3.01 11.44
CA ASN A 144 4.28 -2.87 10.29
C ASN A 144 4.12 -1.42 9.87
N ALA A 145 4.08 -1.18 8.57
CA ALA A 145 3.63 0.07 7.97
C ALA A 145 2.50 -0.20 6.96
N GLN A 146 1.31 0.33 7.18
CA GLN A 146 0.25 0.40 6.19
C GLN A 146 0.57 1.58 5.28
N TRP A 147 1.28 1.30 4.18
CA TRP A 147 2.03 2.28 3.42
C TRP A 147 1.18 3.09 2.44
N MET A 148 0.06 2.57 1.99
CA MET A 148 -0.78 3.27 1.03
C MET A 148 -2.06 3.79 1.70
N VAL A 149 -3.13 3.02 1.65
CA VAL A 149 -4.45 3.40 2.18
C VAL A 149 -5.07 2.27 2.97
N ASN A 150 -5.94 2.61 3.90
CA ASN A 150 -6.80 1.67 4.58
C ASN A 150 -8.25 1.80 4.09
N THR A 151 -9.09 0.87 4.49
CA THR A 151 -10.51 0.83 4.09
C THR A 151 -11.28 2.09 4.50
N TYR A 152 -10.92 2.73 5.62
CA TYR A 152 -11.54 3.99 6.03
C TYR A 152 -11.16 5.14 5.10
N ALA A 153 -9.88 5.31 4.76
CA ALA A 153 -9.43 6.40 3.89
C ALA A 153 -10.01 6.28 2.47
N LEU A 154 -10.09 5.05 1.93
CA LEU A 154 -10.78 4.76 0.66
C LEU A 154 -12.24 5.21 0.69
N ALA A 155 -12.95 4.81 1.75
CA ALA A 155 -14.34 5.14 1.94
C ALA A 155 -14.56 6.65 2.11
N ALA A 156 -13.77 7.28 2.98
CA ALA A 156 -13.94 8.68 3.35
C ALA A 156 -13.83 9.63 2.16
N GLY A 157 -12.86 9.44 1.28
CA GLY A 157 -12.66 10.31 0.11
C GLY A 157 -13.84 10.26 -0.86
N THR A 158 -14.19 9.06 -1.33
CA THR A 158 -15.26 8.86 -2.33
C THR A 158 -16.65 9.13 -1.73
N ALA A 159 -16.92 8.63 -0.51
CA ALA A 159 -18.23 8.81 0.10
C ALA A 159 -18.54 10.28 0.41
N LYS A 160 -17.61 11.02 1.02
CA LYS A 160 -17.81 12.45 1.30
C LYS A 160 -18.07 13.27 0.04
N ALA A 161 -17.36 12.96 -1.06
CA ALA A 161 -17.58 13.64 -2.33
C ALA A 161 -19.01 13.42 -2.89
N LEU A 162 -19.49 12.18 -2.86
CA LEU A 162 -20.83 11.83 -3.34
C LEU A 162 -21.95 12.36 -2.41
N LEU A 163 -21.73 12.32 -1.10
CA LEU A 163 -22.66 12.88 -0.10
C LEU A 163 -22.80 14.40 -0.24
N LYS A 164 -21.68 15.11 -0.49
CA LYS A 164 -21.69 16.55 -0.81
C LYS A 164 -22.42 16.86 -2.10
N ALA A 165 -22.38 15.94 -3.09
CA ALA A 165 -23.16 16.02 -4.33
C ALA A 165 -24.64 15.62 -4.14
N GLY A 166 -25.12 15.44 -2.90
CA GLY A 166 -26.52 15.14 -2.59
C GLY A 166 -26.91 13.67 -2.67
N LYS A 167 -25.96 12.75 -2.88
CA LYS A 167 -26.22 11.30 -2.94
C LYS A 167 -26.31 10.71 -1.54
N LYS A 168 -27.50 10.77 -0.92
CA LYS A 168 -27.71 10.45 0.50
C LYS A 168 -28.10 9.00 0.81
N SER A 169 -28.52 8.21 -0.18
CA SER A 169 -28.96 6.82 0.02
C SER A 169 -28.00 5.84 -0.66
N TRP A 170 -27.56 4.80 0.08
CA TRP A 170 -26.49 3.90 -0.32
C TRP A 170 -26.93 2.45 -0.21
N TYR A 171 -26.46 1.61 -1.13
CA TYR A 171 -26.58 0.17 -1.08
C TYR A 171 -25.22 -0.45 -1.37
N PHE A 172 -24.78 -1.44 -0.60
CA PHE A 172 -23.49 -2.06 -0.77
C PHE A 172 -23.57 -3.40 -1.49
N VAL A 173 -22.66 -3.62 -2.43
CA VAL A 173 -22.34 -4.94 -3.00
C VAL A 173 -20.93 -5.28 -2.55
N THR A 174 -20.82 -6.26 -1.66
CA THR A 174 -19.63 -6.50 -0.80
C THR A 174 -19.05 -7.88 -1.07
N ALA A 175 -17.73 -7.95 -1.25
CA ALA A 175 -17.00 -9.21 -1.29
C ALA A 175 -17.01 -9.87 0.11
N ASP A 176 -17.44 -11.14 0.20
CA ASP A 176 -17.62 -11.83 1.47
C ASP A 176 -16.28 -12.34 2.06
N TYR A 177 -15.39 -11.40 2.41
CA TYR A 177 -14.14 -11.67 3.11
C TYR A 177 -13.64 -10.41 3.86
N THR A 178 -12.52 -10.54 4.59
CA THR A 178 -11.99 -9.52 5.52
C THR A 178 -11.95 -8.10 4.96
N PHE A 179 -11.47 -7.91 3.73
CA PHE A 179 -11.38 -6.58 3.11
C PHE A 179 -12.76 -5.99 2.82
N GLY A 180 -13.64 -6.77 2.16
CA GLY A 180 -14.98 -6.32 1.81
C GLY A 180 -15.78 -5.91 3.05
N HIS A 181 -15.75 -6.74 4.11
CA HIS A 181 -16.44 -6.44 5.38
C HIS A 181 -15.89 -5.18 6.06
N SER A 182 -14.56 -4.99 6.06
CA SER A 182 -13.95 -3.77 6.62
C SER A 182 -14.36 -2.53 5.82
N LEU A 183 -14.31 -2.60 4.49
CA LEU A 183 -14.64 -1.49 3.61
C LEU A 183 -16.14 -1.12 3.69
N GLU A 184 -17.03 -2.12 3.73
CA GLU A 184 -18.47 -1.93 3.96
C GLU A 184 -18.73 -1.21 5.29
N LYS A 185 -18.13 -1.72 6.37
CA LYS A 185 -18.26 -1.15 7.71
C LYS A 185 -17.79 0.30 7.77
N ASP A 186 -16.59 0.56 7.26
CA ASP A 186 -15.97 1.89 7.31
C ASP A 186 -16.75 2.89 6.43
N ALA A 187 -17.17 2.46 5.24
CA ALA A 187 -17.97 3.30 4.36
C ALA A 187 -19.37 3.59 4.92
N SER A 188 -20.01 2.60 5.55
CA SER A 188 -21.30 2.78 6.20
C SER A 188 -21.19 3.82 7.34
N ALA A 189 -20.15 3.72 8.16
CA ALA A 189 -19.91 4.67 9.24
C ALA A 189 -19.70 6.11 8.72
N VAL A 190 -18.95 6.27 7.62
CA VAL A 190 -18.75 7.58 6.98
C VAL A 190 -20.06 8.11 6.39
N VAL A 191 -20.84 7.26 5.71
CA VAL A 191 -22.13 7.63 5.14
C VAL A 191 -23.09 8.13 6.21
N GLU A 192 -23.21 7.41 7.32
CA GLU A 192 -24.11 7.77 8.42
C GLU A 192 -23.66 9.02 9.15
N ALA A 193 -22.35 9.16 9.42
CA ALA A 193 -21.77 10.35 10.06
C ALA A 193 -22.01 11.64 9.25
N GLU A 194 -22.05 11.54 7.93
CA GLU A 194 -22.29 12.67 7.00
C GLU A 194 -23.79 12.83 6.65
N GLY A 195 -24.68 12.19 7.41
CA GLY A 195 -26.14 12.31 7.28
C GLY A 195 -26.72 11.57 6.05
N GLY A 196 -26.04 10.57 5.53
CA GLY A 196 -26.57 9.62 4.57
C GLY A 196 -27.25 8.43 5.24
N LYS A 197 -27.77 7.49 4.43
CA LYS A 197 -28.46 6.29 4.91
C LYS A 197 -28.06 5.08 4.09
N VAL A 198 -27.74 3.98 4.75
CA VAL A 198 -27.53 2.67 4.13
C VAL A 198 -28.86 1.94 4.04
N LEU A 199 -29.30 1.62 2.82
CA LEU A 199 -30.60 0.95 2.55
C LEU A 199 -30.47 -0.58 2.59
N GLY A 200 -29.26 -1.11 2.43
CA GLY A 200 -29.02 -2.54 2.47
C GLY A 200 -27.64 -2.94 1.93
N VAL A 201 -27.40 -4.23 2.02
CA VAL A 201 -26.15 -4.90 1.64
C VAL A 201 -26.45 -6.21 0.93
N SER A 202 -25.68 -6.53 -0.08
CA SER A 202 -25.58 -7.89 -0.66
C SER A 202 -24.13 -8.33 -0.65
N ARG A 203 -23.86 -9.52 -0.12
CA ARG A 203 -22.51 -10.09 -0.10
C ARG A 203 -22.38 -11.17 -1.16
N HIS A 204 -21.35 -11.07 -1.97
CA HIS A 204 -21.01 -12.06 -3.01
C HIS A 204 -19.79 -12.88 -2.59
N PRO A 205 -19.67 -14.15 -3.06
CA PRO A 205 -18.49 -14.96 -2.82
C PRO A 205 -17.21 -14.28 -3.27
N PHE A 206 -16.09 -14.58 -2.64
CA PHE A 206 -14.77 -14.11 -3.03
C PHE A 206 -13.87 -15.29 -3.46
N PRO A 207 -13.32 -15.27 -4.69
CA PRO A 207 -13.64 -14.36 -5.80
C PRO A 207 -15.04 -14.59 -6.35
N GLY A 208 -15.66 -13.53 -6.93
CA GLY A 208 -16.97 -13.59 -7.57
C GLY A 208 -16.88 -13.85 -9.08
N GLY A 209 -17.89 -14.51 -9.64
CA GLY A 209 -18.00 -14.74 -11.09
C GLY A 209 -19.22 -14.07 -11.73
N ASP A 210 -20.36 -14.15 -11.09
CA ASP A 210 -21.63 -13.57 -11.55
C ASP A 210 -22.14 -12.55 -10.52
N PHE A 211 -22.34 -11.33 -10.98
CA PHE A 211 -22.79 -10.18 -10.19
C PHE A 211 -24.23 -9.76 -10.54
N SER A 212 -24.87 -10.39 -11.53
CA SER A 212 -26.15 -9.97 -12.08
C SER A 212 -27.23 -9.85 -11.00
N SER A 213 -27.40 -10.90 -10.18
CA SER A 213 -28.42 -10.91 -9.12
C SER A 213 -28.14 -9.85 -8.03
N PHE A 214 -26.87 -9.65 -7.68
CA PHE A 214 -26.45 -8.64 -6.68
C PHE A 214 -26.71 -7.22 -7.19
N MET A 215 -26.40 -6.95 -8.46
CA MET A 215 -26.60 -5.64 -9.09
C MET A 215 -28.06 -5.34 -9.29
N LEU A 216 -28.89 -6.30 -9.72
CA LEU A 216 -30.36 -6.13 -9.84
C LEU A 216 -31.00 -5.88 -8.47
N LYS A 217 -30.57 -6.57 -7.41
CA LYS A 217 -31.03 -6.32 -6.05
C LYS A 217 -30.65 -4.91 -5.56
N ALA A 218 -29.41 -4.48 -5.85
CA ALA A 218 -28.96 -3.14 -5.54
C ALA A 218 -29.76 -2.07 -6.30
N GLN A 219 -30.06 -2.28 -7.58
CA GLN A 219 -30.93 -1.42 -8.38
C GLN A 219 -32.32 -1.31 -7.78
N ALA A 220 -32.94 -2.43 -7.44
CA ALA A 220 -34.29 -2.50 -6.86
C ALA A 220 -34.39 -1.82 -5.48
N SER A 221 -33.29 -1.61 -4.77
CA SER A 221 -33.26 -0.90 -3.48
C SER A 221 -33.65 0.57 -3.61
N GLY A 222 -33.54 1.16 -4.80
CA GLY A 222 -33.77 2.58 -5.06
C GLY A 222 -32.67 3.49 -4.48
N ALA A 223 -31.53 2.94 -4.03
CA ALA A 223 -30.40 3.72 -3.52
C ALA A 223 -29.84 4.64 -4.60
N GLY A 224 -29.47 5.87 -4.21
CA GLY A 224 -28.81 6.83 -5.12
C GLY A 224 -27.36 6.45 -5.43
N VAL A 225 -26.73 5.61 -4.57
CA VAL A 225 -25.38 5.06 -4.76
C VAL A 225 -25.39 3.55 -4.59
N ILE A 226 -24.88 2.82 -5.57
CA ILE A 226 -24.49 1.44 -5.45
C ILE A 226 -22.99 1.43 -5.20
N ALA A 227 -22.60 1.17 -3.96
CA ALA A 227 -21.21 1.13 -3.55
C ALA A 227 -20.64 -0.29 -3.69
N LEU A 228 -19.53 -0.42 -4.40
CA LEU A 228 -18.84 -1.69 -4.58
C LEU A 228 -17.72 -1.80 -3.53
N ALA A 229 -17.93 -2.63 -2.51
CA ALA A 229 -16.94 -2.96 -1.49
C ALA A 229 -16.18 -4.25 -1.89
N ASN A 230 -15.55 -4.19 -3.07
CA ASN A 230 -14.72 -5.22 -3.68
C ASN A 230 -13.56 -4.57 -4.45
N ALA A 231 -12.76 -5.32 -5.20
CA ALA A 231 -11.62 -4.81 -5.93
C ALA A 231 -11.24 -5.71 -7.13
N GLY A 232 -10.41 -5.20 -8.04
CA GLY A 232 -9.84 -5.93 -9.16
C GLY A 232 -10.89 -6.53 -10.09
N SER A 233 -10.74 -7.80 -10.46
CA SER A 233 -11.66 -8.46 -11.40
C SER A 233 -13.11 -8.48 -10.90
N ASP A 234 -13.35 -8.54 -9.59
CA ASP A 234 -14.71 -8.51 -9.04
C ASP A 234 -15.37 -7.14 -9.31
N THR A 235 -14.66 -6.03 -9.09
CA THR A 235 -15.14 -4.69 -9.45
C THR A 235 -15.39 -4.55 -10.95
N ILE A 236 -14.43 -4.99 -11.77
CA ILE A 236 -14.54 -4.94 -13.23
C ILE A 236 -15.78 -5.70 -13.72
N ASN A 237 -16.01 -6.91 -13.22
CA ASN A 237 -17.14 -7.74 -13.63
C ASN A 237 -18.47 -7.17 -13.12
N ALA A 238 -18.53 -6.67 -11.88
CA ALA A 238 -19.72 -6.01 -11.35
C ALA A 238 -20.12 -4.79 -12.19
N VAL A 239 -19.16 -3.92 -12.54
CA VAL A 239 -19.41 -2.75 -13.38
C VAL A 239 -19.83 -3.13 -14.81
N LYS A 240 -19.18 -4.15 -15.42
CA LYS A 240 -19.55 -4.63 -16.75
C LYS A 240 -20.98 -5.16 -16.80
N GLN A 241 -21.34 -6.02 -15.84
CA GLN A 241 -22.67 -6.59 -15.76
C GLN A 241 -23.73 -5.54 -15.39
N ALA A 242 -23.42 -4.60 -14.49
CA ALA A 242 -24.30 -3.47 -14.23
C ALA A 242 -24.62 -2.66 -15.49
N ALA A 243 -23.61 -2.42 -16.33
CA ALA A 243 -23.80 -1.68 -17.58
C ALA A 243 -24.70 -2.39 -18.58
N GLU A 244 -24.77 -3.73 -18.57
CA GLU A 244 -25.67 -4.53 -19.40
C GLU A 244 -27.16 -4.31 -19.02
N TYR A 245 -27.43 -4.03 -17.76
CA TYR A 245 -28.77 -3.72 -17.23
C TYR A 245 -29.06 -2.20 -17.19
N GLY A 246 -28.14 -1.37 -17.70
CA GLY A 246 -28.29 0.09 -17.67
C GLY A 246 -28.14 0.70 -16.27
N ILE A 247 -27.63 -0.06 -15.31
CA ILE A 247 -27.41 0.39 -13.92
C ILE A 247 -26.25 1.38 -13.87
N GLY A 248 -26.41 2.47 -13.10
CA GLY A 248 -25.37 3.49 -12.93
C GLY A 248 -25.24 4.48 -14.09
N ARG A 249 -26.14 4.43 -15.08
CA ARG A 249 -26.15 5.35 -16.24
C ARG A 249 -27.06 6.56 -16.09
N SER A 250 -27.67 6.74 -14.94
CA SER A 250 -28.57 7.85 -14.68
C SER A 250 -28.10 8.70 -13.52
N ASP A 251 -28.43 9.99 -13.54
CA ASP A 251 -28.17 10.89 -12.41
C ASP A 251 -28.90 10.48 -11.12
N LYS A 252 -29.91 9.60 -11.22
CA LYS A 252 -30.66 9.11 -10.07
C LYS A 252 -29.86 8.06 -9.28
N GLN A 253 -29.11 7.19 -9.97
CA GLN A 253 -28.34 6.12 -9.36
C GLN A 253 -26.95 6.03 -9.98
N VAL A 254 -25.91 6.10 -9.18
CA VAL A 254 -24.50 6.01 -9.59
C VAL A 254 -23.84 4.77 -9.00
N ILE A 255 -22.83 4.25 -9.70
CA ILE A 255 -21.95 3.21 -9.14
C ILE A 255 -20.72 3.90 -8.52
N ALA A 256 -20.39 3.54 -7.29
CA ALA A 256 -19.22 4.01 -6.58
C ALA A 256 -18.32 2.80 -6.24
N PRO A 257 -17.35 2.44 -7.08
CA PRO A 257 -16.35 1.46 -6.71
C PRO A 257 -15.40 2.10 -5.69
N LEU A 258 -15.35 1.52 -4.48
CA LEU A 258 -14.61 2.12 -3.37
C LEU A 258 -13.11 1.83 -3.43
N LEU A 259 -12.69 0.80 -4.18
CA LEU A 259 -11.29 0.57 -4.54
C LEU A 259 -11.21 0.21 -6.03
N THR A 260 -10.63 1.09 -6.80
CA THR A 260 -10.46 0.92 -8.25
C THR A 260 -9.18 1.61 -8.67
N TYR A 261 -8.39 0.95 -9.47
CA TYR A 261 -7.13 1.43 -9.97
C TYR A 261 -7.20 1.82 -11.46
N ILE A 262 -6.22 2.56 -11.93
CA ILE A 262 -6.12 2.95 -13.35
C ILE A 262 -6.11 1.74 -14.30
N THR A 263 -5.59 0.61 -13.84
CA THR A 263 -5.59 -0.67 -14.57
C THR A 263 -7.00 -1.23 -14.75
N ASP A 264 -7.87 -1.08 -13.75
CA ASP A 264 -9.26 -1.50 -13.80
C ASP A 264 -10.05 -0.61 -14.77
N VAL A 265 -9.81 0.71 -14.74
CA VAL A 265 -10.40 1.65 -15.70
C VAL A 265 -9.96 1.35 -17.14
N LYS A 266 -8.70 0.97 -17.35
CA LYS A 266 -8.20 0.50 -18.65
C LYS A 266 -8.96 -0.73 -19.13
N SER A 267 -9.19 -1.70 -18.23
CA SER A 267 -9.90 -2.95 -18.52
C SER A 267 -11.40 -2.77 -18.77
N LEU A 268 -12.02 -1.79 -18.10
CA LEU A 268 -13.42 -1.40 -18.29
C LEU A 268 -13.64 -0.64 -19.61
N GLY A 269 -12.66 0.20 -19.95
CA GLY A 269 -12.79 1.24 -20.97
C GLY A 269 -13.58 2.45 -20.48
N LEU A 270 -13.20 3.65 -20.95
CA LEU A 270 -13.77 4.92 -20.49
C LEU A 270 -15.29 4.99 -20.66
N ALA A 271 -15.85 4.40 -21.71
CA ALA A 271 -17.31 4.42 -21.96
C ALA A 271 -18.15 3.77 -20.83
N LYS A 272 -17.57 2.79 -20.09
CA LYS A 272 -18.24 2.16 -18.94
C LYS A 272 -17.85 2.79 -17.61
N ALA A 273 -16.63 3.33 -17.51
CA ALA A 273 -16.08 3.87 -16.28
C ALA A 273 -16.25 5.39 -16.12
N GLN A 274 -16.68 6.13 -17.17
CA GLN A 274 -16.82 7.57 -17.14
C GLN A 274 -17.65 8.07 -15.95
N ASP A 275 -17.27 9.23 -15.45
CA ASP A 275 -17.90 9.94 -14.33
C ASP A 275 -17.80 9.26 -12.96
N MET A 276 -17.19 8.07 -12.85
CA MET A 276 -16.92 7.43 -11.55
C MET A 276 -15.95 8.28 -10.72
N TYR A 277 -16.24 8.42 -9.43
CA TYR A 277 -15.35 9.04 -8.47
C TYR A 277 -14.52 7.98 -7.77
N LEU A 278 -13.22 8.26 -7.63
CA LEU A 278 -12.22 7.37 -7.05
C LEU A 278 -11.37 8.12 -6.04
N THR A 279 -10.87 7.43 -5.03
CA THR A 279 -9.86 7.94 -4.09
C THR A 279 -8.60 7.12 -4.24
N GLU A 280 -7.52 7.74 -4.70
CA GLU A 280 -6.24 7.07 -4.90
C GLU A 280 -5.07 7.85 -4.29
N ALA A 281 -3.99 7.15 -3.94
CA ALA A 281 -2.75 7.75 -3.45
C ALA A 281 -1.86 8.27 -4.57
N PHE A 282 -2.07 7.83 -5.80
CA PHE A 282 -1.19 8.12 -6.93
C PHE A 282 -1.95 8.18 -8.25
N TYR A 283 -1.57 9.16 -9.07
CA TYR A 283 -1.91 9.24 -10.49
C TYR A 283 -0.66 9.58 -11.29
N TRP A 284 -0.35 8.81 -12.33
CA TRP A 284 0.89 8.94 -13.07
C TRP A 284 1.10 10.32 -13.71
N ASP A 285 0.02 11.02 -14.10
CA ASP A 285 0.05 12.35 -14.73
C ASP A 285 -0.32 13.46 -13.74
N TYR A 286 -0.07 13.27 -12.44
CA TYR A 286 -0.38 14.28 -11.42
C TYR A 286 0.60 15.45 -11.45
N ASP A 287 1.91 15.16 -11.41
CA ASP A 287 2.99 16.15 -11.45
C ASP A 287 4.26 15.58 -12.11
N ASP A 288 5.32 16.40 -12.23
CA ASP A 288 6.56 15.97 -12.90
C ASP A 288 7.23 14.78 -12.20
N ARG A 289 7.18 14.69 -10.87
CA ARG A 289 7.75 13.57 -10.12
C ARG A 289 6.99 12.27 -10.39
N SER A 290 5.67 12.35 -10.41
CA SER A 290 4.81 11.21 -10.73
C SER A 290 5.03 10.72 -12.16
N ARG A 291 5.15 11.65 -13.12
CA ARG A 291 5.48 11.34 -14.52
C ARG A 291 6.85 10.68 -14.66
N ALA A 292 7.87 11.22 -14.02
CA ALA A 292 9.23 10.69 -14.10
C ALA A 292 9.33 9.22 -13.59
N PHE A 293 8.66 8.90 -12.49
CA PHE A 293 8.56 7.51 -12.03
C PHE A 293 7.77 6.64 -13.01
N ALA A 294 6.60 7.12 -13.46
CA ALA A 294 5.74 6.38 -14.36
C ALA A 294 6.40 6.08 -15.70
N GLU A 295 7.23 6.97 -16.23
CA GLU A 295 8.01 6.75 -17.45
C GLU A 295 9.05 5.63 -17.28
N LYS A 296 9.78 5.58 -16.16
CA LYS A 296 10.69 4.49 -15.83
C LYS A 296 9.96 3.15 -15.75
N TYR A 297 8.78 3.16 -15.11
CA TYR A 297 7.93 1.98 -15.01
C TYR A 297 7.41 1.54 -16.39
N PHE A 298 6.90 2.49 -17.18
CA PHE A 298 6.37 2.23 -18.53
C PHE A 298 7.44 1.67 -19.46
N ALA A 299 8.68 2.14 -19.36
CA ALA A 299 9.79 1.60 -20.15
C ALA A 299 9.97 0.08 -19.95
N LYS A 300 9.75 -0.41 -18.72
CA LYS A 300 9.89 -1.83 -18.34
C LYS A 300 8.59 -2.64 -18.57
N MET A 301 7.42 -2.07 -18.26
CA MET A 301 6.14 -2.79 -18.22
C MET A 301 5.24 -2.54 -19.44
N LYS A 302 5.49 -1.48 -20.25
CA LYS A 302 4.65 -1.03 -21.37
C LYS A 302 3.21 -0.70 -20.98
N ARG A 303 3.02 -0.35 -19.69
CA ARG A 303 1.75 0.10 -19.10
C ARG A 303 2.03 1.06 -17.94
N MET A 304 1.07 1.91 -17.58
CA MET A 304 1.21 2.78 -16.42
C MET A 304 1.05 1.99 -15.12
N PRO A 305 1.75 2.40 -14.04
CA PRO A 305 1.62 1.76 -12.75
C PRO A 305 0.27 2.07 -12.11
N SER A 306 -0.31 1.09 -11.41
CA SER A 306 -1.38 1.34 -10.45
C SER A 306 -0.86 2.10 -9.23
N ALA A 307 -1.75 2.66 -8.41
CA ALA A 307 -1.35 3.27 -7.14
C ALA A 307 -0.71 2.23 -6.18
N SER A 308 -1.15 0.97 -6.21
CA SER A 308 -0.53 -0.11 -5.42
C SER A 308 0.90 -0.40 -5.85
N GLN A 309 1.16 -0.54 -7.16
CA GLN A 309 2.51 -0.73 -7.69
C GLN A 309 3.41 0.48 -7.41
N ALA A 310 2.88 1.69 -7.54
CA ALA A 310 3.59 2.90 -7.18
C ALA A 310 3.92 2.96 -5.67
N ALA A 311 3.01 2.52 -4.81
CA ALA A 311 3.23 2.44 -3.37
C ALA A 311 4.33 1.43 -3.00
N VAL A 312 4.49 0.33 -3.75
CA VAL A 312 5.61 -0.60 -3.57
C VAL A 312 6.95 0.07 -3.86
N TYR A 313 7.03 0.87 -4.94
CA TYR A 313 8.22 1.68 -5.20
C TYR A 313 8.54 2.61 -4.03
N SER A 314 7.56 3.38 -3.55
CA SER A 314 7.72 4.29 -2.42
C SER A 314 8.13 3.55 -1.14
N ALA A 315 7.52 2.40 -0.85
CA ALA A 315 7.85 1.58 0.31
C ALA A 315 9.30 1.09 0.27
N ALA A 316 9.73 0.49 -0.84
CA ALA A 316 11.09 0.01 -1.01
C ALA A 316 12.12 1.15 -0.91
N LEU A 317 11.87 2.27 -1.59
CA LEU A 317 12.75 3.44 -1.58
C LEU A 317 12.93 3.99 -0.15
N ASN A 318 11.84 4.18 0.59
CA ASN A 318 11.91 4.76 1.93
C ASN A 318 12.41 3.76 2.97
N TYR A 319 12.18 2.46 2.79
CA TYR A 319 12.82 1.42 3.60
C TYR A 319 14.34 1.47 3.48
N LEU A 320 14.87 1.51 2.26
CA LEU A 320 16.31 1.61 2.01
C LEU A 320 16.91 2.94 2.55
N LYS A 321 16.23 4.08 2.37
CA LYS A 321 16.63 5.36 2.97
C LYS A 321 16.62 5.30 4.50
N ALA A 322 15.68 4.59 5.10
CA ALA A 322 15.61 4.42 6.55
C ALA A 322 16.76 3.55 7.08
N ILE A 323 17.16 2.48 6.39
CA ILE A 323 18.37 1.69 6.70
C ILE A 323 19.61 2.58 6.65
N GLU A 324 19.76 3.36 5.57
CA GLU A 324 20.91 4.27 5.44
C GLU A 324 20.96 5.30 6.59
N ALA A 325 19.81 5.89 6.92
CA ALA A 325 19.71 6.90 7.97
C ALA A 325 19.77 6.32 9.40
N ALA A 326 19.40 5.05 9.60
CA ALA A 326 19.55 4.32 10.86
C ALA A 326 20.97 3.77 11.07
N GLY A 327 21.73 3.59 9.97
CA GLY A 327 23.06 2.96 9.99
C GLY A 327 23.05 1.46 10.24
N THR A 328 21.87 0.80 10.11
CA THR A 328 21.67 -0.64 10.34
C THR A 328 20.39 -1.09 9.65
N ASP A 329 20.29 -2.39 9.35
CA ASP A 329 19.09 -3.08 8.84
C ASP A 329 18.21 -3.67 9.96
N GLU A 330 18.58 -3.47 11.25
CA GLU A 330 17.78 -3.96 12.37
C GLU A 330 16.35 -3.40 12.31
N ALA A 331 15.35 -4.30 12.31
CA ALA A 331 13.96 -3.97 12.02
C ALA A 331 13.37 -2.86 12.91
N GLY A 332 13.66 -2.91 14.22
CA GLY A 332 13.17 -1.92 15.19
C GLY A 332 13.78 -0.54 14.95
N ALA A 333 15.09 -0.48 14.69
CA ALA A 333 15.81 0.76 14.40
C ALA A 333 15.34 1.39 13.08
N VAL A 334 15.16 0.59 12.04
CA VAL A 334 14.65 1.03 10.73
C VAL A 334 13.23 1.60 10.88
N MET A 335 12.34 0.90 11.57
CA MET A 335 10.98 1.37 11.79
C MET A 335 10.89 2.60 12.69
N ALA A 336 11.78 2.71 13.69
CA ALA A 336 11.89 3.93 14.49
C ALA A 336 12.35 5.12 13.64
N LYS A 337 13.30 4.90 12.74
CA LYS A 337 13.76 5.93 11.80
C LYS A 337 12.66 6.35 10.84
N LEU A 338 11.94 5.41 10.23
CA LEU A 338 10.79 5.69 9.34
C LEU A 338 9.75 6.59 10.00
N ARG A 339 9.49 6.41 11.31
CA ARG A 339 8.53 7.25 12.05
C ARG A 339 8.99 8.69 12.26
N THR A 340 10.28 8.95 12.15
CA THR A 340 10.85 10.32 12.26
C THR A 340 11.07 10.99 10.92
N MET A 341 10.97 10.24 9.81
CA MET A 341 11.13 10.76 8.45
C MET A 341 9.84 11.39 7.95
N THR A 342 9.96 12.49 7.20
CA THR A 342 8.90 12.94 6.32
C THR A 342 9.00 12.18 5.02
N ILE A 343 7.94 11.48 4.64
CA ILE A 343 7.86 10.75 3.38
C ILE A 343 7.32 11.68 2.30
N ASP A 344 8.18 12.07 1.39
CA ASP A 344 7.81 12.92 0.25
C ASP A 344 8.62 12.50 -0.99
N ASP A 345 8.00 11.74 -1.88
CA ASP A 345 8.63 11.14 -3.05
C ASP A 345 7.77 11.27 -4.32
N ALA A 346 7.99 10.43 -5.32
CA ALA A 346 7.22 10.44 -6.57
C ALA A 346 5.75 10.00 -6.38
N VAL A 347 5.43 9.35 -5.25
CA VAL A 347 4.13 8.74 -4.98
C VAL A 347 3.44 9.40 -3.79
N ILE A 348 4.11 9.42 -2.64
CA ILE A 348 3.58 9.93 -1.39
C ILE A 348 3.87 11.42 -1.25
N ARG A 349 2.89 12.20 -0.79
CA ARG A 349 3.01 13.63 -0.47
C ARG A 349 2.67 13.86 1.00
N ASN A 350 3.54 14.61 1.71
CA ASN A 350 3.36 14.99 3.11
C ASN A 350 3.12 13.77 4.04
N GLY A 351 3.80 12.64 3.75
CA GLY A 351 3.62 11.39 4.48
C GLY A 351 4.29 11.41 5.85
N ARG A 352 3.58 10.90 6.86
CA ARG A 352 4.11 10.63 8.20
C ARG A 352 3.62 9.28 8.71
N LEU A 353 4.54 8.47 9.20
CA LEU A 353 4.23 7.14 9.75
C LEU A 353 3.89 7.26 11.23
N ARG A 354 2.66 6.92 11.60
CA ARG A 354 2.16 6.92 12.98
C ARG A 354 2.66 5.71 13.77
N ALA A 355 2.51 5.76 15.09
CA ALA A 355 2.87 4.66 16.00
C ALA A 355 2.09 3.38 15.68
N ASP A 356 0.82 3.48 15.32
CA ASP A 356 -0.04 2.35 14.93
C ASP A 356 0.29 1.73 13.57
N GLY A 357 1.24 2.31 12.83
CA GLY A 357 1.67 1.83 11.52
C GLY A 357 0.94 2.47 10.34
N ALA A 358 0.00 3.37 10.54
CA ALA A 358 -0.63 4.09 9.43
C ALA A 358 0.31 5.15 8.86
N LEU A 359 0.60 5.09 7.55
CA LEU A 359 1.22 6.19 6.83
C LEU A 359 0.14 7.18 6.42
N VAL A 360 0.02 8.28 7.16
CA VAL A 360 -0.92 9.37 6.84
C VAL A 360 -0.30 10.28 5.81
N HIS A 361 -0.97 10.47 4.67
CA HIS A 361 -0.48 11.31 3.56
C HIS A 361 -1.65 11.86 2.74
N ASP A 362 -1.39 12.83 1.86
CA ASP A 362 -2.40 13.38 0.97
C ASP A 362 -2.87 12.34 -0.06
N LEU A 363 -4.18 12.32 -0.34
CA LEU A 363 -4.81 11.49 -1.35
C LEU A 363 -5.40 12.35 -2.47
N LEU A 364 -5.71 11.74 -3.60
CA LEU A 364 -6.35 12.37 -4.74
C LEU A 364 -7.81 11.92 -4.85
N LEU A 365 -8.73 12.88 -4.93
CA LEU A 365 -10.07 12.63 -5.42
C LEU A 365 -10.04 12.76 -6.94
N LEU A 366 -10.31 11.67 -7.62
CA LEU A 366 -10.26 11.56 -9.06
C LEU A 366 -11.66 11.34 -9.63
N GLN A 367 -11.90 11.82 -10.84
CA GLN A 367 -13.07 11.49 -11.63
C GLN A 367 -12.63 10.92 -12.97
N VAL A 368 -13.18 9.78 -13.36
CA VAL A 368 -12.90 9.16 -14.64
C VAL A 368 -13.44 10.03 -15.78
N LYS A 369 -12.57 10.32 -16.75
CA LYS A 369 -12.89 11.11 -17.95
C LYS A 369 -13.89 10.41 -18.86
N LYS A 370 -14.67 11.20 -19.58
CA LYS A 370 -15.42 10.72 -20.75
C LYS A 370 -14.45 10.38 -21.90
N PRO A 371 -14.83 9.47 -22.81
CA PRO A 371 -13.95 9.11 -23.93
C PRO A 371 -13.40 10.30 -24.73
N ALA A 372 -14.25 11.32 -24.97
CA ALA A 372 -13.88 12.51 -25.73
C ALA A 372 -12.91 13.46 -24.96
N GLU A 373 -12.75 13.30 -23.67
CA GLU A 373 -11.88 14.14 -22.81
C GLU A 373 -10.46 13.57 -22.67
N SER A 374 -10.28 12.28 -22.97
CA SER A 374 -8.98 11.60 -22.94
C SER A 374 -8.18 11.96 -24.20
N LYS A 375 -6.97 12.52 -23.99
CA LYS A 375 -6.12 13.01 -25.08
C LYS A 375 -5.07 12.01 -25.55
N ARG A 376 -4.80 10.98 -24.74
CA ARG A 376 -3.78 9.96 -25.00
C ARG A 376 -4.09 8.70 -24.19
N ASP A 377 -3.42 7.61 -24.48
CA ASP A 377 -3.59 6.37 -23.71
C ASP A 377 -3.22 6.62 -22.23
N TRP A 378 -3.96 6.01 -21.29
CA TRP A 378 -3.84 6.17 -19.84
C TRP A 378 -4.19 7.57 -19.29
N ASP A 379 -4.63 8.50 -20.10
CA ASP A 379 -5.13 9.81 -19.65
C ASP A 379 -6.60 9.69 -19.22
N PHE A 380 -6.84 9.05 -18.08
CA PHE A 380 -8.19 8.62 -17.68
C PHE A 380 -8.83 9.49 -16.61
N TYR A 381 -8.07 10.37 -15.95
CA TYR A 381 -8.59 11.06 -14.78
C TYR A 381 -8.55 12.58 -14.86
N HIS A 382 -9.61 13.20 -14.34
CA HIS A 382 -9.58 14.56 -13.83
C HIS A 382 -9.23 14.52 -12.34
N VAL A 383 -8.22 15.25 -11.92
CA VAL A 383 -7.93 15.48 -10.49
C VAL A 383 -8.91 16.53 -9.99
N LYS A 384 -9.86 16.12 -9.15
CA LYS A 384 -10.92 17.01 -8.62
C LYS A 384 -10.50 17.74 -7.37
N ALA A 385 -9.72 17.09 -6.50
CA ALA A 385 -9.20 17.66 -5.27
C ALA A 385 -7.99 16.87 -4.75
N VAL A 386 -7.17 17.56 -3.96
CA VAL A 386 -6.21 16.93 -3.05
C VAL A 386 -6.89 16.84 -1.68
N LEU A 387 -7.02 15.64 -1.17
CA LEU A 387 -7.59 15.34 0.13
C LEU A 387 -6.45 15.29 1.15
N LYS A 388 -6.48 16.18 2.14
CA LYS A 388 -5.45 16.20 3.18
C LYS A 388 -5.52 14.93 4.03
N GLY A 389 -4.36 14.35 4.34
CA GLY A 389 -4.28 13.10 5.09
C GLY A 389 -5.06 13.18 6.41
N ASP A 390 -4.97 14.27 7.14
CA ASP A 390 -5.68 14.47 8.41
C ASP A 390 -7.22 14.51 8.30
N ASP A 391 -7.76 14.77 7.09
CA ASP A 391 -9.21 14.84 6.84
C ASP A 391 -9.79 13.48 6.41
N VAL A 392 -8.94 12.58 5.89
CA VAL A 392 -9.40 11.31 5.29
C VAL A 392 -8.89 10.06 6.00
N TYR A 393 -7.79 10.12 6.74
CA TYR A 393 -7.37 9.01 7.58
C TYR A 393 -8.09 9.02 8.93
N PRO A 394 -8.37 7.85 9.51
CA PRO A 394 -8.99 7.79 10.82
C PRO A 394 -8.03 8.30 11.89
N LYS A 395 -8.57 8.81 13.00
CA LYS A 395 -7.77 9.08 14.20
C LYS A 395 -7.18 7.77 14.75
N PRO A 396 -6.04 7.83 15.48
CA PRO A 396 -5.52 6.67 16.18
C PRO A 396 -6.59 6.00 17.05
N SER A 397 -6.64 4.67 17.01
CA SER A 397 -7.64 3.89 17.76
C SER A 397 -7.05 3.36 19.07
N ASP A 398 -7.82 3.40 20.14
CA ASP A 398 -7.46 2.80 21.44
C ASP A 398 -7.34 1.26 21.37
N ALA A 399 -7.91 0.64 20.33
CA ALA A 399 -7.74 -0.79 20.07
C ALA A 399 -6.29 -1.16 19.68
N CYS A 400 -5.45 -0.20 19.28
CA CYS A 400 -4.03 -0.43 19.07
C CYS A 400 -3.23 -0.10 20.33
N PRO A 401 -2.58 -1.10 20.98
CA PRO A 401 -1.80 -0.88 22.20
C PRO A 401 -0.63 0.11 22.04
N LEU A 402 -0.20 0.37 20.82
CA LEU A 402 0.90 1.30 20.53
C LEU A 402 0.47 2.77 20.66
N ASN A 403 -0.83 3.05 20.60
CA ASN A 403 -1.37 4.40 20.76
C ASN A 403 -1.54 4.79 22.24
N ALA A 404 -1.62 3.83 23.17
CA ALA A 404 -1.84 4.05 24.60
C ALA A 404 -0.59 4.56 25.37
N LYS A 405 0.53 4.81 24.68
CA LYS A 405 1.82 5.22 25.27
C LYS A 405 2.25 6.64 24.90
N GLY A 406 1.28 7.49 24.54
CA GLY A 406 1.50 8.90 24.25
C GLY A 406 0.97 9.83 25.33
#